data_07e373e90be810b1f3479cf71e6275cd
#
_entry.id   07e373e90be810b1f3479cf71e6275cd
#
_cell.length_a   1.000
_cell.length_b   1.000
_cell.length_c   1.000
_cell.angle_alpha   90.00
_cell.angle_beta   90.00
_cell.angle_gamma   90.00
#
_symmetry.space_group_name_H-M   'P 1'
#
loop_
_entity.id
_entity.type
_entity.pdbx_description
1 polymer ?
#
loop_
_entity_poly.entity_id
_entity_poly.type
_entity_poly.pdbx_seq_one_letter_code
_entity_poly.pdbx_strand_id
1 'polypeptide(L)'
;YTKQVLQLIQETMKLDERSRMKSSYKIPNIDRILKANDYYVGHEYLEAINDPVYVSEFVKRAESQGCAYVGDECMQRSFITWLSDATVTNIKKLAQDNRVDKEQYFDYVYDTQFRMALLTKQSNEDQITKNETVTKEILDGLYFLITLDTDLGVPPEWTDTVHIAIKEMMDTRLPFSVQDVV
;
A
#
# COMPACT_ATOMS: atom_id res chain seq x y z
N TYR A 1 21.94 -0.71 -24.21
CA TYR A 1 20.89 -0.29 -25.15
C TYR A 1 19.63 0.22 -24.44
N THR A 2 19.00 -0.55 -23.57
CA THR A 2 17.75 -0.17 -22.87
C THR A 2 17.89 1.15 -22.09
N LYS A 3 18.92 1.29 -21.26
CA LYS A 3 19.17 2.53 -20.52
C LYS A 3 19.44 3.74 -21.42
N GLN A 4 20.11 3.56 -22.55
CA GLN A 4 20.34 4.62 -23.52
C GLN A 4 19.03 5.11 -24.15
N VAL A 5 18.11 4.20 -24.47
CA VAL A 5 16.79 4.55 -24.99
C VAL A 5 15.97 5.28 -23.92
N LEU A 6 16.01 4.82 -22.67
CA LEU A 6 15.32 5.47 -21.56
C LEU A 6 15.86 6.88 -21.29
N GLN A 7 17.19 7.09 -21.38
CA GLN A 7 17.80 8.40 -21.27
C GLN A 7 17.31 9.34 -22.38
N LEU A 8 17.30 8.88 -23.63
CA LEU A 8 16.78 9.65 -24.75
C LEU A 8 15.32 10.05 -24.54
N ILE A 9 14.47 9.12 -24.09
CA ILE A 9 13.06 9.38 -23.77
C ILE A 9 12.95 10.43 -22.68
N GLN A 10 13.71 10.29 -21.59
CA GLN A 10 13.69 11.22 -20.46
C GLN A 10 14.12 12.64 -20.90
N GLU A 11 15.20 12.75 -21.65
CA GLU A 11 15.69 14.04 -22.18
C GLU A 11 14.65 14.70 -23.08
N THR A 12 14.05 13.93 -24.00
CA THR A 12 12.98 14.40 -24.87
C THR A 12 11.78 14.91 -24.09
N MET A 13 11.36 14.18 -23.04
CA MET A 13 10.24 14.57 -22.17
C MET A 13 10.53 15.84 -21.36
N LYS A 14 11.79 16.08 -20.98
CA LYS A 14 12.18 17.30 -20.26
C LYS A 14 12.18 18.52 -21.16
N LEU A 15 12.49 18.35 -22.44
CA LEU A 15 12.59 19.44 -23.43
C LEU A 15 11.22 19.82 -24.00
N ASP A 16 10.29 18.90 -24.13
CA ASP A 16 8.96 19.15 -24.67
C ASP A 16 7.91 19.28 -23.56
N GLU A 17 7.40 20.49 -23.36
CA GLU A 17 6.42 20.81 -22.33
C GLU A 17 5.10 20.05 -22.47
N ARG A 18 4.65 19.77 -23.70
CA ARG A 18 3.45 18.96 -23.95
C ARG A 18 3.66 17.51 -23.59
N SER A 19 4.82 16.96 -23.88
CA SER A 19 5.22 15.60 -23.49
C SER A 19 5.37 15.48 -21.98
N ARG A 20 5.92 16.53 -21.33
CA ARG A 20 6.09 16.57 -19.86
C ARG A 20 4.75 16.51 -19.10
N MET A 21 3.75 17.28 -19.55
CA MET A 21 2.42 17.26 -18.92
C MET A 21 1.72 15.89 -19.04
N LYS A 22 1.86 15.22 -20.20
CA LYS A 22 1.25 13.90 -20.44
C LYS A 22 2.00 12.74 -19.80
N SER A 23 3.22 12.96 -19.34
CA SER A 23 4.14 11.90 -18.92
C SER A 23 4.74 12.13 -17.55
N SER A 24 4.16 13.04 -16.75
CA SER A 24 4.67 13.38 -15.43
C SER A 24 4.87 12.17 -14.51
N TYR A 25 3.99 11.17 -14.59
CA TYR A 25 4.11 9.92 -13.84
C TYR A 25 5.17 8.96 -14.38
N LYS A 26 5.59 9.10 -15.66
CA LYS A 26 6.60 8.21 -16.28
C LYS A 26 8.01 8.58 -15.89
N ILE A 27 8.28 9.87 -15.67
CA ILE A 27 9.62 10.37 -15.38
C ILE A 27 10.21 9.74 -14.11
N PRO A 28 9.51 9.69 -12.95
CA PRO A 28 10.03 9.04 -11.76
C PRO A 28 10.34 7.55 -11.96
N ASN A 29 9.54 6.83 -12.74
CA ASN A 29 9.78 5.43 -13.06
C ASN A 29 11.03 5.26 -13.93
N ILE A 30 11.22 6.11 -14.94
CA ILE A 30 12.43 6.11 -15.77
C ILE A 30 13.67 6.41 -14.91
N ASP A 31 13.61 7.40 -14.02
CA ASP A 31 14.70 7.72 -13.09
C ASP A 31 15.09 6.53 -12.22
N ARG A 32 14.09 5.79 -11.71
CA ARG A 32 14.32 4.58 -10.90
C ARG A 32 15.04 3.50 -11.70
N ILE A 33 14.60 3.24 -12.93
CA ILE A 33 15.21 2.23 -13.81
C ILE A 33 16.65 2.62 -14.18
N LEU A 34 16.89 3.88 -14.48
CA LEU A 34 18.22 4.37 -14.84
C LEU A 34 19.23 4.26 -13.70
N LYS A 35 18.77 4.43 -12.44
CA LYS A 35 19.59 4.30 -11.24
C LYS A 35 19.78 2.85 -10.80
N ALA A 36 18.89 1.95 -11.19
CA ALA A 36 18.95 0.54 -10.82
C ALA A 36 20.16 -0.16 -11.46
N ASN A 37 20.66 -1.23 -10.82
CA ASN A 37 21.69 -2.07 -11.42
C ASN A 37 21.10 -2.89 -12.59
N ASP A 38 21.97 -3.35 -13.48
CA ASP A 38 21.55 -4.05 -14.69
C ASP A 38 20.89 -5.40 -14.41
N TYR A 39 21.29 -6.08 -13.32
CA TYR A 39 20.67 -7.33 -12.88
C TYR A 39 19.19 -7.09 -12.49
N TYR A 40 18.93 -6.07 -11.69
CA TYR A 40 17.57 -5.70 -11.31
C TYR A 40 16.71 -5.33 -12.54
N VAL A 41 17.27 -4.52 -13.45
CA VAL A 41 16.56 -4.16 -14.70
C VAL A 41 16.26 -5.39 -15.55
N GLY A 42 17.19 -6.33 -15.61
CA GLY A 42 17.03 -7.59 -16.33
C GLY A 42 15.87 -8.40 -15.78
N HIS A 43 15.81 -8.59 -14.47
CA HIS A 43 14.78 -9.40 -13.80
C HIS A 43 13.42 -8.73 -13.72
N GLU A 44 13.37 -7.43 -13.42
CA GLU A 44 12.08 -6.76 -13.17
C GLU A 44 11.39 -6.28 -14.46
N TYR A 45 12.15 -5.93 -15.50
CA TYR A 45 11.60 -5.28 -16.67
C TYR A 45 11.83 -6.01 -17.99
N LEU A 46 12.79 -6.90 -18.06
CA LEU A 46 13.22 -7.54 -19.30
C LEU A 46 13.12 -9.07 -19.27
N GLU A 47 12.48 -9.63 -18.25
CA GLU A 47 12.23 -11.07 -18.22
C GLU A 47 11.30 -11.48 -19.36
N ALA A 48 11.55 -12.70 -19.89
CA ALA A 48 10.76 -13.25 -20.99
C ALA A 48 9.30 -13.53 -20.58
N ILE A 49 9.07 -13.78 -19.29
CA ILE A 49 7.73 -13.96 -18.71
C ILE A 49 7.57 -12.91 -17.62
N ASN A 50 6.81 -11.89 -17.94
CA ASN A 50 6.39 -10.85 -17.00
C ASN A 50 4.88 -10.66 -17.20
N ASP A 51 4.10 -11.41 -16.42
CA ASP A 51 2.64 -11.49 -16.54
C ASP A 51 2.00 -10.98 -15.24
N PRO A 52 1.93 -9.65 -15.05
CA PRO A 52 1.29 -9.07 -13.88
C PRO A 52 -0.19 -9.38 -13.87
N VAL A 53 -0.75 -9.62 -12.69
CA VAL A 53 -2.15 -9.90 -12.49
C VAL A 53 -2.79 -8.92 -11.51
N TYR A 54 -4.07 -8.68 -11.66
CA TYR A 54 -4.84 -7.93 -10.67
C TYR A 54 -5.00 -8.72 -9.37
N VAL A 55 -5.16 -8.00 -8.24
CA VAL A 55 -5.34 -8.66 -6.94
C VAL A 55 -6.54 -9.60 -6.95
N SER A 56 -7.63 -9.23 -7.61
CA SER A 56 -8.82 -10.06 -7.73
C SER A 56 -8.57 -11.36 -8.52
N GLU A 57 -7.73 -11.33 -9.52
CA GLU A 57 -7.32 -12.51 -10.27
C GLU A 57 -6.33 -13.37 -9.48
N PHE A 58 -5.37 -12.73 -8.82
CA PHE A 58 -4.42 -13.42 -7.95
C PHE A 58 -5.14 -14.20 -6.84
N VAL A 59 -6.11 -13.58 -6.16
CA VAL A 59 -6.90 -14.23 -5.11
C VAL A 59 -7.64 -15.45 -5.65
N LYS A 60 -8.32 -15.33 -6.79
CA LYS A 60 -9.00 -16.48 -7.43
C LYS A 60 -8.05 -17.63 -7.74
N ARG A 61 -6.85 -17.32 -8.25
CA ARG A 61 -5.82 -18.33 -8.52
C ARG A 61 -5.36 -19.00 -7.22
N ALA A 62 -5.13 -18.24 -6.15
CA ALA A 62 -4.72 -18.76 -4.85
C ALA A 62 -5.81 -19.67 -4.23
N GLU A 63 -7.08 -19.24 -4.27
CA GLU A 63 -8.23 -20.03 -3.80
C GLU A 63 -8.36 -21.36 -4.55
N SER A 64 -8.12 -21.38 -5.86
CA SER A 64 -8.14 -22.61 -6.66
C SER A 64 -7.04 -23.61 -6.26
N GLN A 65 -6.03 -23.16 -5.53
CA GLN A 65 -4.94 -23.98 -4.99
C GLN A 65 -5.08 -24.27 -3.49
N GLY A 66 -6.26 -24.05 -2.92
CA GLY A 66 -6.54 -24.32 -1.50
C GLY A 66 -5.97 -23.30 -0.52
N CYS A 67 -5.70 -22.09 -0.98
CA CYS A 67 -5.28 -20.97 -0.16
C CYS A 67 -6.45 -20.02 0.11
N ALA A 68 -6.44 -19.35 1.26
CA ALA A 68 -7.32 -18.23 1.56
C ALA A 68 -6.52 -16.93 1.66
N TYR A 69 -7.08 -15.85 1.10
CA TYR A 69 -6.46 -14.53 1.11
C TYR A 69 -6.71 -13.81 2.43
N VAL A 70 -5.66 -13.47 3.15
CA VAL A 70 -5.73 -12.74 4.42
C VAL A 70 -5.79 -11.23 4.21
N GLY A 71 -4.97 -10.69 3.33
CA GLY A 71 -4.86 -9.26 3.07
C GLY A 71 -3.51 -8.89 2.46
N ASP A 72 -3.23 -7.60 2.42
CA ASP A 72 -1.90 -7.08 2.06
C ASP A 72 -1.07 -6.89 3.33
N GLU A 73 0.25 -7.12 3.27
CA GLU A 73 1.17 -6.85 4.36
C GLU A 73 1.08 -5.37 4.79
N CYS A 74 0.91 -4.48 3.85
CA CYS A 74 0.58 -3.10 4.13
C CYS A 74 -0.92 -2.97 4.42
N MET A 75 -1.28 -2.96 5.70
CA MET A 75 -2.68 -2.93 6.16
C MET A 75 -3.49 -1.77 5.57
N GLN A 76 -2.86 -0.64 5.25
CA GLN A 76 -3.51 0.51 4.62
C GLN A 76 -4.13 0.18 3.26
N ARG A 77 -3.66 -0.84 2.56
CA ARG A 77 -4.22 -1.29 1.29
C ARG A 77 -5.44 -2.18 1.46
N SER A 78 -5.55 -2.87 2.59
CA SER A 78 -6.70 -3.70 2.94
C SER A 78 -7.79 -2.91 3.69
N PHE A 79 -7.39 -1.87 4.44
CA PHE A 79 -8.30 -1.03 5.23
C PHE A 79 -8.33 0.38 4.64
N ILE A 80 -9.35 0.67 3.84
CA ILE A 80 -9.49 1.95 3.12
C ILE A 80 -10.09 3.07 3.95
N THR A 81 -10.30 2.85 5.25
CA THR A 81 -11.00 3.80 6.16
C THR A 81 -10.27 5.12 6.37
N TRP A 82 -8.99 5.19 6.05
CA TRP A 82 -8.18 6.41 6.11
C TRP A 82 -8.36 7.36 4.90
N LEU A 83 -9.11 6.90 3.88
CA LEU A 83 -9.46 7.73 2.74
C LEU A 83 -10.60 8.69 3.09
N SER A 84 -10.82 9.71 2.24
CA SER A 84 -11.99 10.57 2.41
C SER A 84 -13.29 9.77 2.33
N ASP A 85 -14.29 10.16 3.12
CA ASP A 85 -15.60 9.49 3.17
C ASP A 85 -16.24 9.33 1.80
N ALA A 86 -16.08 10.33 0.93
CA ALA A 86 -16.59 10.27 -0.44
C ALA A 86 -15.91 9.16 -1.26
N THR A 87 -14.60 9.03 -1.14
CA THR A 87 -13.83 7.98 -1.83
C THR A 87 -14.21 6.60 -1.30
N VAL A 88 -14.26 6.43 0.03
CA VAL A 88 -14.68 5.17 0.68
C VAL A 88 -16.07 4.76 0.22
N THR A 89 -17.03 5.70 0.22
CA THR A 89 -18.40 5.45 -0.21
C THR A 89 -18.47 4.99 -1.66
N ASN A 90 -17.73 5.64 -2.55
CA ASN A 90 -17.69 5.28 -3.97
C ASN A 90 -17.07 3.90 -4.19
N ILE A 91 -15.95 3.59 -3.53
CA ILE A 91 -15.30 2.28 -3.61
C ILE A 91 -16.26 1.20 -3.10
N LYS A 92 -16.86 1.35 -1.93
CA LYS A 92 -17.82 0.38 -1.36
C LYS A 92 -19.00 0.14 -2.28
N LYS A 93 -19.57 1.21 -2.86
CA LYS A 93 -20.67 1.09 -3.82
C LYS A 93 -20.29 0.30 -5.07
N LEU A 94 -19.12 0.56 -5.64
CA LEU A 94 -18.63 -0.15 -6.84
C LEU A 94 -18.29 -1.60 -6.54
N ALA A 95 -17.68 -1.87 -5.41
CA ALA A 95 -17.29 -3.19 -4.98
C ALA A 95 -18.45 -4.04 -4.44
N GLN A 96 -19.66 -3.47 -4.26
CA GLN A 96 -20.80 -4.16 -3.67
C GLN A 96 -20.45 -4.84 -2.34
N ASP A 97 -19.64 -4.16 -1.53
CA ASP A 97 -19.07 -4.64 -0.27
C ASP A 97 -18.17 -5.90 -0.36
N ASN A 98 -17.83 -6.34 -1.56
CA ASN A 98 -16.83 -7.39 -1.74
C ASN A 98 -15.46 -6.86 -1.34
N ARG A 99 -14.79 -7.57 -0.43
CA ARG A 99 -13.51 -7.15 0.13
C ARG A 99 -12.40 -7.07 -0.93
N VAL A 100 -12.25 -8.11 -1.74
CA VAL A 100 -11.19 -8.18 -2.76
C VAL A 100 -11.42 -7.13 -3.85
N ASP A 101 -12.68 -6.90 -4.22
CA ASP A 101 -13.01 -5.86 -5.19
C ASP A 101 -12.77 -4.46 -4.62
N LYS A 102 -12.98 -4.21 -3.31
CA LYS A 102 -12.60 -2.95 -2.67
C LYS A 102 -11.09 -2.70 -2.78
N GLU A 103 -10.28 -3.72 -2.51
CA GLU A 103 -8.83 -3.63 -2.65
C GLU A 103 -8.41 -3.42 -4.12
N GLN A 104 -9.10 -4.03 -5.07
CA GLN A 104 -8.86 -3.81 -6.49
C GLN A 104 -9.18 -2.37 -6.91
N TYR A 105 -10.29 -1.80 -6.47
CA TYR A 105 -10.62 -0.40 -6.75
C TYR A 105 -9.66 0.57 -6.05
N PHE A 106 -9.18 0.22 -4.86
CA PHE A 106 -8.11 0.96 -4.22
C PHE A 106 -6.84 1.00 -5.08
N ASP A 107 -6.43 -0.13 -5.66
CA ASP A 107 -5.28 -0.19 -6.55
C ASP A 107 -5.40 0.74 -7.75
N TYR A 108 -6.59 0.83 -8.33
CA TYR A 108 -6.83 1.76 -9.44
C TYR A 108 -6.73 3.23 -9.02
N VAL A 109 -7.17 3.57 -7.82
CA VAL A 109 -7.13 4.94 -7.30
C VAL A 109 -5.69 5.36 -6.97
N TYR A 110 -4.90 4.43 -6.44
CA TYR A 110 -3.55 4.70 -5.93
C TYR A 110 -2.42 4.26 -6.87
N ASP A 111 -2.76 3.78 -8.07
CA ASP A 111 -1.77 3.27 -9.04
C ASP A 111 -0.82 2.25 -8.39
N THR A 112 -1.38 1.32 -7.60
CA THR A 112 -0.61 0.31 -6.88
C THR A 112 0.04 -0.65 -7.87
N GLN A 113 1.36 -0.67 -7.91
CA GLN A 113 2.13 -1.49 -8.85
C GLN A 113 2.55 -2.84 -8.25
N PHE A 114 2.70 -2.92 -6.93
CA PHE A 114 3.12 -4.11 -6.21
C PHE A 114 2.29 -4.33 -4.96
N ARG A 115 1.99 -5.60 -4.68
CA ARG A 115 1.36 -6.05 -3.44
C ARG A 115 2.17 -7.16 -2.80
N MET A 116 2.19 -7.18 -1.47
CA MET A 116 2.70 -8.30 -0.69
C MET A 116 1.51 -9.03 -0.06
N ALA A 117 0.91 -9.93 -0.83
CA ALA A 117 -0.28 -10.65 -0.45
C ALA A 117 0.01 -11.70 0.64
N LEU A 118 -0.76 -11.67 1.73
CA LEU A 118 -0.71 -12.67 2.78
C LEU A 118 -1.74 -13.75 2.48
N LEU A 119 -1.28 -15.00 2.47
CA LEU A 119 -2.11 -16.18 2.24
C LEU A 119 -2.02 -17.13 3.45
N THR A 120 -3.10 -17.85 3.67
CA THR A 120 -3.15 -18.98 4.62
C THR A 120 -3.78 -20.20 3.95
N LYS A 121 -3.83 -21.33 4.63
CA LYS A 121 -4.56 -22.50 4.14
C LYS A 121 -6.07 -22.22 4.13
N GLN A 122 -6.77 -22.73 3.13
CA GLN A 122 -8.24 -22.60 3.03
C GLN A 122 -8.95 -23.06 4.33
N SER A 123 -8.41 -24.08 5.01
CA SER A 123 -8.95 -24.55 6.30
C SER A 123 -8.95 -23.51 7.43
N ASN A 124 -8.20 -22.43 7.27
CA ASN A 124 -8.11 -21.36 8.26
C ASN A 124 -8.96 -20.13 7.88
N GLU A 125 -9.73 -20.20 6.80
CA GLU A 125 -10.50 -19.06 6.31
C GLU A 125 -11.45 -18.47 7.35
N ASP A 126 -12.07 -19.34 8.14
CA ASP A 126 -13.00 -18.94 9.22
C ASP A 126 -12.30 -18.15 10.35
N GLN A 127 -10.98 -18.25 10.46
CA GLN A 127 -10.19 -17.51 11.44
C GLN A 127 -9.77 -16.12 10.94
N ILE A 128 -9.99 -15.82 9.66
CA ILE A 128 -9.65 -14.52 9.09
C ILE A 128 -10.71 -13.50 9.50
N THR A 129 -10.28 -12.47 10.22
CA THR A 129 -11.15 -11.33 10.53
C THR A 129 -11.40 -10.53 9.26
N LYS A 130 -12.62 -10.65 8.72
CA LYS A 130 -13.05 -9.92 7.50
C LYS A 130 -13.65 -8.54 7.84
N ASN A 131 -13.72 -8.18 9.11
CA ASN A 131 -14.31 -6.93 9.56
C ASN A 131 -13.29 -5.79 9.47
N GLU A 132 -13.68 -4.70 8.84
CA GLU A 132 -12.87 -3.47 8.75
C GLU A 132 -12.93 -2.64 10.04
N THR A 133 -13.74 -3.01 11.00
CA THR A 133 -13.85 -2.29 12.26
C THR A 133 -12.85 -2.87 13.26
N VAL A 134 -11.87 -2.07 13.60
CA VAL A 134 -10.94 -2.40 14.68
C VAL A 134 -11.62 -2.09 15.99
N THR A 135 -11.87 -3.10 16.81
CA THR A 135 -12.47 -2.94 18.12
C THR A 135 -11.41 -2.90 19.21
N LYS A 136 -11.77 -2.39 20.41
CA LYS A 136 -10.85 -2.36 21.55
C LYS A 136 -10.34 -3.78 21.89
N GLU A 137 -11.21 -4.79 21.82
CA GLU A 137 -10.88 -6.18 22.13
C GLU A 137 -9.80 -6.74 21.17
N ILE A 138 -9.81 -6.32 19.90
CA ILE A 138 -8.78 -6.70 18.93
C ILE A 138 -7.43 -6.06 19.29
N LEU A 139 -7.45 -4.85 19.83
CA LEU A 139 -6.25 -4.11 20.20
C LEU A 139 -5.73 -4.48 21.59
N ASP A 140 -6.59 -5.09 22.43
CA ASP A 140 -6.19 -5.54 23.78
C ASP A 140 -5.07 -6.59 23.68
N GLY A 141 -3.97 -6.33 24.37
CA GLY A 141 -2.79 -7.20 24.35
C GLY A 141 -1.82 -6.97 23.19
N LEU A 142 -2.13 -6.05 22.27
CA LEU A 142 -1.15 -5.58 21.27
C LEU A 142 -0.30 -4.45 21.82
N TYR A 143 0.98 -4.48 21.46
CA TYR A 143 1.92 -3.39 21.74
C TYR A 143 2.31 -2.74 20.43
N PHE A 144 2.32 -1.43 20.42
CA PHE A 144 2.64 -0.61 19.27
C PHE A 144 3.98 0.08 19.48
N LEU A 145 4.75 0.21 18.42
CA LEU A 145 5.97 0.99 18.40
C LEU A 145 5.86 2.02 17.26
N ILE A 146 6.05 3.27 17.61
CA ILE A 146 6.11 4.34 16.62
C ILE A 146 7.52 4.37 16.04
N THR A 147 7.64 4.07 14.76
CA THR A 147 8.89 4.05 13.99
C THR A 147 9.07 5.27 13.08
N LEU A 148 8.24 6.30 13.26
CA LEU A 148 8.35 7.53 12.47
C LEU A 148 9.70 8.19 12.69
N ASP A 149 10.28 8.67 11.60
CA ASP A 149 11.44 9.52 11.67
C ASP A 149 11.04 10.84 12.35
N THR A 150 11.62 11.12 13.52
CA THR A 150 11.27 12.26 14.36
C THR A 150 11.55 13.60 13.66
N ASP A 151 12.29 13.60 12.57
CA ASP A 151 12.56 14.79 11.76
C ASP A 151 11.34 15.29 10.97
N LEU A 152 10.28 14.47 10.84
CA LEU A 152 9.04 14.89 10.17
C LEU A 152 8.15 15.82 11.01
N GLY A 153 8.44 15.96 12.30
CA GLY A 153 7.65 16.78 13.21
C GLY A 153 6.21 16.26 13.41
N VAL A 154 5.68 16.50 14.60
CA VAL A 154 4.25 16.23 14.86
C VAL A 154 3.44 17.35 14.23
N PRO A 155 2.36 17.04 13.46
CA PRO A 155 1.51 18.08 12.91
C PRO A 155 1.04 19.07 14.00
N PRO A 156 1.09 20.38 13.74
CA PRO A 156 0.72 21.40 14.76
C PRO A 156 -0.71 21.29 15.24
N GLU A 157 -1.60 20.70 14.42
CA GLU A 157 -3.01 20.45 14.71
C GLU A 157 -3.25 19.32 15.73
N TRP A 158 -2.26 18.60 16.13
CA TRP A 158 -2.35 17.54 17.14
C TRP A 158 -2.41 18.15 18.56
N THR A 159 -3.59 18.59 18.96
CA THR A 159 -3.82 19.29 20.22
C THR A 159 -4.75 18.57 21.20
N ASP A 160 -5.42 17.50 20.80
CA ASP A 160 -6.27 16.73 21.70
C ASP A 160 -5.43 15.77 22.60
N THR A 161 -6.07 15.25 23.64
CA THR A 161 -5.41 14.42 24.66
C THR A 161 -4.74 13.18 24.07
N VAL A 162 -5.39 12.54 23.08
CA VAL A 162 -4.86 11.33 22.45
C VAL A 162 -3.60 11.63 21.63
N HIS A 163 -3.62 12.71 20.86
CA HIS A 163 -2.47 13.16 20.08
C HIS A 163 -1.29 13.56 20.99
N ILE A 164 -1.56 14.20 22.13
CA ILE A 164 -0.53 14.55 23.12
C ILE A 164 0.11 13.27 23.68
N ALA A 165 -0.70 12.28 24.09
CA ALA A 165 -0.20 11.00 24.58
C ALA A 165 0.64 10.27 23.53
N ILE A 166 0.18 10.20 22.29
CA ILE A 166 0.95 9.61 21.18
C ILE A 166 2.29 10.32 21.00
N LYS A 167 2.32 11.64 21.10
CA LYS A 167 3.55 12.43 21.00
C LYS A 167 4.54 12.08 22.12
N GLU A 168 4.08 11.98 23.36
CA GLU A 168 4.91 11.56 24.49
C GLU A 168 5.48 10.15 24.26
N MET A 169 4.68 9.23 23.71
CA MET A 169 5.13 7.87 23.39
C MET A 169 6.17 7.85 22.25
N MET A 170 6.04 8.74 21.26
CA MET A 170 7.04 8.91 20.20
C MET A 170 8.40 9.30 20.79
N ASP A 171 8.42 10.19 21.76
CA ASP A 171 9.65 10.66 22.39
C ASP A 171 10.35 9.56 23.19
N THR A 172 9.60 8.66 23.81
CA THR A 172 10.16 7.56 24.60
C THR A 172 10.75 6.44 23.75
N ARG A 173 10.26 6.24 22.52
CA ARG A 173 10.59 5.11 21.62
C ARG A 173 10.38 3.74 22.26
N LEU A 174 9.52 3.65 23.26
CA LEU A 174 9.15 2.38 23.91
C LEU A 174 7.84 1.85 23.31
N PRO A 175 7.68 0.50 23.27
CA PRO A 175 6.38 -0.06 22.94
C PRO A 175 5.32 0.38 23.94
N PHE A 176 4.12 0.67 23.44
CA PHE A 176 2.97 1.07 24.26
C PHE A 176 1.73 0.27 23.87
N SER A 177 0.80 0.15 24.79
CA SER A 177 -0.51 -0.46 24.55
C SER A 177 -1.59 0.61 24.37
N VAL A 178 -2.78 0.21 23.94
CA VAL A 178 -3.94 1.11 23.86
C VAL A 178 -4.27 1.70 25.25
N GLN A 179 -4.02 0.96 26.31
CA GLN A 179 -4.30 1.41 27.69
C GLN A 179 -3.39 2.55 28.15
N ASP A 180 -2.23 2.71 27.53
CA ASP A 180 -1.30 3.80 27.84
C ASP A 180 -1.72 5.12 27.19
N VAL A 181 -2.67 5.10 26.24
CA VAL A 181 -3.09 6.24 25.42
C VAL A 181 -4.50 6.75 25.79
N VAL A 182 -5.29 5.95 26.52
CA VAL A 182 -6.72 6.26 26.82
C VAL A 182 -6.90 6.64 28.29
#